data_603e4a62d9ae853dc8da9ff1d9daae45
#
_entry.id   603e4a62d9ae853dc8da9ff1d9daae45
#
_cell.length_a   1.000
_cell.length_b   1.000
_cell.length_c   1.000
_cell.angle_alpha   90.00
_cell.angle_beta   90.00
_cell.angle_gamma   90.00
#
_symmetry.space_group_name_H-M   'P 1'
#
loop_
_entity.id
_entity.type
_entity.pdbx_description
1 polymer ?
#
loop_
_entity_poly.entity_id
_entity_poly.type
_entity_poly.pdbx_seq_one_letter_code
_entity_poly.pdbx_strand_id
1 'polypeptide(L)'
;MCIRDRGYSVRNLKYMSKFASTYPDEQFVQTVSAQIPWSHNVAILDKVKGEKQREWYIRKTAENGWSHNVLIHQIESGLYERQAIADKISNFESRLASPQSELAVQTMKDPYIFDFIPFKEDMVERDIEQALVQDVTKLLLELGTGFAFLGNQYHLNVGGDDFYIDLLFYNLNLRCYVVIELKTGEFKPEYAGQLNFYLSAVDGILKKDNDNPSIGLLLCKSKNALVAEYALKDMSKPIGVSEYKVTSELPEALSKQLPSVEDIQKHIKRD
;
A
#
# COMPACT_ATOMS: atom_id res chain seq x y z
N MET A 1 -6.97 0.42 -45.27
CA MET A 1 -6.01 -0.14 -44.30
C MET A 1 -6.84 -0.79 -43.18
N CYS A 2 -6.90 -2.13 -43.18
CA CYS A 2 -7.83 -2.88 -42.34
C CYS A 2 -7.43 -2.85 -40.85
N ILE A 3 -8.37 -2.52 -39.97
CA ILE A 3 -8.21 -2.52 -38.50
C ILE A 3 -7.74 -3.88 -37.97
N ARG A 4 -7.93 -4.96 -38.75
CA ARG A 4 -7.51 -6.33 -38.40
C ARG A 4 -5.99 -6.52 -38.32
N ASP A 5 -5.18 -5.73 -39.03
CA ASP A 5 -3.73 -5.94 -39.09
C ASP A 5 -2.95 -5.42 -37.87
N ARG A 6 -3.52 -4.57 -37.05
CA ARG A 6 -2.84 -3.99 -35.87
C ARG A 6 -2.57 -5.02 -34.77
N GLY A 7 -3.41 -6.05 -34.63
CA GLY A 7 -3.25 -7.11 -33.62
C GLY A 7 -2.15 -8.09 -33.90
N TYR A 8 -1.71 -8.23 -35.16
CA TYR A 8 -0.76 -9.25 -35.67
C TYR A 8 0.55 -8.64 -36.16
N SER A 9 0.99 -7.54 -35.60
CA SER A 9 2.34 -7.02 -35.86
C SER A 9 3.39 -8.04 -35.43
N VAL A 10 4.56 -8.06 -36.10
CA VAL A 10 5.68 -8.95 -35.75
C VAL A 10 6.05 -8.84 -34.27
N ARG A 11 6.01 -7.64 -33.70
CA ARG A 11 6.25 -7.42 -32.29
C ARG A 11 5.19 -8.13 -31.42
N ASN A 12 3.92 -7.98 -31.75
CA ASN A 12 2.83 -8.57 -30.99
C ASN A 12 2.83 -10.11 -31.08
N LEU A 13 3.14 -10.68 -32.26
CA LEU A 13 3.30 -12.12 -32.41
C LEU A 13 4.45 -12.70 -31.58
N LYS A 14 5.56 -11.97 -31.43
CA LYS A 14 6.65 -12.35 -30.53
C LYS A 14 6.19 -12.35 -29.07
N TYR A 15 5.37 -11.37 -28.64
CA TYR A 15 4.80 -11.37 -27.30
C TYR A 15 3.80 -12.51 -27.08
N MET A 16 2.98 -12.82 -28.06
CA MET A 16 2.06 -13.98 -27.97
C MET A 16 2.82 -15.29 -27.83
N SER A 17 3.91 -15.49 -28.60
CA SER A 17 4.78 -16.67 -28.48
C SER A 17 5.46 -16.73 -27.10
N LYS A 18 6.02 -15.60 -26.63
CA LYS A 18 6.62 -15.49 -25.29
C LYS A 18 5.60 -15.76 -24.19
N PHE A 19 4.38 -15.24 -24.32
CA PHE A 19 3.29 -15.46 -23.38
C PHE A 19 2.91 -16.94 -23.29
N ALA A 20 2.66 -17.59 -24.42
CA ALA A 20 2.31 -19.02 -24.48
C ALA A 20 3.41 -19.93 -23.92
N SER A 21 4.68 -19.59 -24.16
CA SER A 21 5.80 -20.34 -23.58
C SER A 21 6.02 -20.10 -22.09
N THR A 22 5.60 -18.92 -21.58
CA THR A 22 5.75 -18.54 -20.16
C THR A 22 4.62 -19.10 -19.29
N TYR A 23 3.42 -19.22 -19.85
CA TYR A 23 2.22 -19.71 -19.17
C TYR A 23 1.65 -20.92 -19.87
N PRO A 24 2.22 -22.12 -19.65
CA PRO A 24 1.76 -23.36 -20.29
C PRO A 24 0.44 -23.88 -19.72
N ASP A 25 0.04 -23.41 -18.53
CA ASP A 25 -1.23 -23.80 -17.89
C ASP A 25 -2.39 -23.01 -18.51
N GLU A 26 -3.17 -23.69 -19.36
CA GLU A 26 -4.35 -23.12 -20.02
C GLU A 26 -5.42 -22.69 -19.01
N GLN A 27 -5.57 -23.40 -17.90
CA GLN A 27 -6.55 -23.06 -16.86
C GLN A 27 -6.20 -21.72 -16.20
N PHE A 28 -4.94 -21.51 -15.86
CA PHE A 28 -4.46 -20.23 -15.34
C PHE A 28 -4.67 -19.09 -16.34
N VAL A 29 -4.35 -19.32 -17.61
CA VAL A 29 -4.52 -18.31 -18.66
C VAL A 29 -6.01 -17.93 -18.80
N GLN A 30 -6.91 -18.90 -18.85
CA GLN A 30 -8.34 -18.65 -19.04
C GLN A 30 -9.00 -18.03 -17.83
N THR A 31 -8.63 -18.41 -16.61
CA THR A 31 -9.30 -18.00 -15.38
C THR A 31 -8.75 -16.70 -14.79
N VAL A 32 -7.50 -16.38 -14.99
CA VAL A 32 -6.84 -15.25 -14.34
C VAL A 32 -6.24 -14.27 -15.34
N SER A 33 -5.34 -14.74 -16.20
CA SER A 33 -4.62 -13.87 -17.14
C SER A 33 -5.55 -13.23 -18.19
N ALA A 34 -6.60 -13.92 -18.62
CA ALA A 34 -7.61 -13.39 -19.54
C ALA A 34 -8.50 -12.29 -18.94
N GLN A 35 -8.51 -12.14 -17.62
CA GLN A 35 -9.27 -11.08 -16.94
C GLN A 35 -8.61 -9.70 -17.02
N ILE A 36 -7.34 -9.63 -17.39
CA ILE A 36 -6.61 -8.37 -17.53
C ILE A 36 -6.30 -8.07 -19.01
N PRO A 37 -6.25 -6.78 -19.40
CA PRO A 37 -5.96 -6.40 -20.78
C PRO A 37 -4.61 -6.94 -21.26
N TRP A 38 -4.50 -7.22 -22.58
CA TRP A 38 -3.26 -7.71 -23.19
C TRP A 38 -2.03 -6.82 -22.90
N SER A 39 -2.22 -5.51 -22.91
CA SER A 39 -1.15 -4.55 -22.57
C SER A 39 -0.58 -4.74 -21.16
N HIS A 40 -1.40 -5.18 -20.20
CA HIS A 40 -0.96 -5.46 -18.84
C HIS A 40 -0.12 -6.75 -18.79
N ASN A 41 -0.57 -7.80 -19.51
CA ASN A 41 0.21 -9.04 -19.63
C ASN A 41 1.58 -8.79 -20.25
N VAL A 42 1.66 -7.97 -21.30
CA VAL A 42 2.92 -7.58 -21.95
C VAL A 42 3.83 -6.82 -20.96
N ALA A 43 3.28 -5.88 -20.21
CA ALA A 43 4.04 -5.12 -19.20
C ALA A 43 4.63 -6.02 -18.10
N ILE A 44 3.84 -6.97 -17.60
CA ILE A 44 4.29 -7.94 -16.59
C ILE A 44 5.40 -8.83 -17.17
N LEU A 45 5.24 -9.34 -18.39
CA LEU A 45 6.25 -10.16 -19.06
C LEU A 45 7.59 -9.44 -19.28
N ASP A 46 7.56 -8.14 -19.48
CA ASP A 46 8.76 -7.34 -19.72
C ASP A 46 9.46 -6.91 -18.43
N LYS A 47 8.69 -6.53 -17.41
CA LYS A 47 9.23 -5.93 -16.20
C LYS A 47 9.47 -6.93 -15.06
N VAL A 48 8.75 -8.06 -15.03
CA VAL A 48 8.79 -9.03 -13.93
C VAL A 48 9.47 -10.33 -14.37
N LYS A 49 10.54 -10.71 -13.69
CA LYS A 49 11.36 -11.90 -14.06
C LYS A 49 10.89 -13.20 -13.41
N GLY A 50 10.44 -13.15 -12.16
CA GLY A 50 10.04 -14.32 -11.40
C GLY A 50 8.65 -14.83 -11.77
N GLU A 51 8.49 -16.15 -11.94
CA GLU A 51 7.20 -16.77 -12.29
C GLU A 51 6.12 -16.49 -11.23
N LYS A 52 6.39 -16.81 -9.96
CA LYS A 52 5.48 -16.55 -8.83
C LYS A 52 5.13 -15.07 -8.71
N GLN A 53 6.09 -14.20 -8.94
CA GLN A 53 5.89 -12.75 -8.91
C GLN A 53 4.98 -12.29 -10.06
N ARG A 54 5.15 -12.82 -11.28
CA ARG A 54 4.26 -12.54 -12.41
C ARG A 54 2.82 -12.98 -12.13
N GLU A 55 2.64 -14.22 -11.66
CA GLU A 55 1.31 -14.71 -11.28
C GLU A 55 0.65 -13.83 -10.22
N TRP A 56 1.41 -13.42 -9.21
CA TRP A 56 0.92 -12.53 -8.17
C TRP A 56 0.45 -11.18 -8.74
N TYR A 57 1.26 -10.54 -9.61
CA TYR A 57 0.85 -9.27 -10.24
C TYR A 57 -0.37 -9.43 -11.14
N ILE A 58 -0.51 -10.54 -11.87
CA ILE A 58 -1.68 -10.82 -12.69
C ILE A 58 -2.93 -10.91 -11.82
N ARG A 59 -2.88 -11.71 -10.74
CA ARG A 59 -3.99 -11.85 -9.78
C ARG A 59 -4.35 -10.51 -9.13
N LYS A 60 -3.36 -9.78 -8.62
CA LYS A 60 -3.58 -8.48 -8.00
C LYS A 60 -4.14 -7.44 -8.99
N THR A 61 -3.72 -7.47 -10.24
CA THR A 61 -4.28 -6.60 -11.28
C THR A 61 -5.76 -6.91 -11.55
N ALA A 62 -6.13 -8.20 -11.64
CA ALA A 62 -7.52 -8.61 -11.81
C ALA A 62 -8.38 -8.26 -10.59
N GLU A 63 -7.91 -8.57 -9.38
CA GLU A 63 -8.61 -8.29 -8.13
C GLU A 63 -8.88 -6.80 -7.90
N ASN A 64 -7.90 -5.95 -8.21
CA ASN A 64 -7.95 -4.52 -7.91
C ASN A 64 -8.36 -3.65 -9.09
N GLY A 65 -8.51 -4.22 -10.29
CA GLY A 65 -8.87 -3.47 -11.50
C GLY A 65 -7.83 -2.41 -11.87
N TRP A 66 -6.53 -2.66 -11.64
CA TRP A 66 -5.50 -1.66 -11.90
C TRP A 66 -5.45 -1.23 -13.36
N SER A 67 -5.36 0.09 -13.58
CA SER A 67 -5.00 0.61 -14.89
C SER A 67 -3.55 0.26 -15.24
N HIS A 68 -3.19 0.36 -16.53
CA HIS A 68 -1.83 0.09 -16.96
C HIS A 68 -0.77 0.90 -16.20
N ASN A 69 -1.03 2.19 -15.97
CA ASN A 69 -0.09 3.06 -15.25
C ASN A 69 0.02 2.69 -13.77
N VAL A 70 -1.09 2.34 -13.11
CA VAL A 70 -1.07 1.85 -11.72
C VAL A 70 -0.29 0.55 -11.62
N LEU A 71 -0.50 -0.41 -12.53
CA LEU A 71 0.27 -1.65 -12.56
C LEU A 71 1.79 -1.39 -12.70
N ILE A 72 2.17 -0.53 -13.64
CA ILE A 72 3.59 -0.15 -13.84
C ILE A 72 4.18 0.43 -12.56
N HIS A 73 3.49 1.39 -11.94
CA HIS A 73 3.90 1.99 -10.67
C HIS A 73 4.06 0.93 -9.57
N GLN A 74 3.10 0.02 -9.42
CA GLN A 74 3.18 -1.04 -8.40
C GLN A 74 4.34 -2.03 -8.65
N ILE A 75 4.66 -2.32 -9.90
CA ILE A 75 5.83 -3.14 -10.25
C ILE A 75 7.13 -2.39 -9.91
N GLU A 76 7.23 -1.13 -10.33
CA GLU A 76 8.44 -0.30 -10.14
C GLU A 76 8.70 0.05 -8.68
N SER A 77 7.64 0.21 -7.88
CA SER A 77 7.75 0.40 -6.43
C SER A 77 8.00 -0.89 -5.63
N GLY A 78 8.13 -2.05 -6.31
CA GLY A 78 8.41 -3.33 -5.66
C GLY A 78 7.29 -3.82 -4.73
N LEU A 79 6.03 -3.66 -5.14
CA LEU A 79 4.89 -4.02 -4.28
C LEU A 79 4.91 -5.49 -3.86
N TYR A 80 5.35 -6.40 -4.73
CA TYR A 80 5.43 -7.83 -4.40
C TYR A 80 6.34 -8.08 -3.20
N GLU A 81 7.51 -7.47 -3.18
CA GLU A 81 8.48 -7.57 -2.11
C GLU A 81 7.94 -7.00 -0.79
N ARG A 82 7.31 -5.83 -0.87
CA ARG A 82 6.79 -5.10 0.31
C ARG A 82 5.51 -5.71 0.90
N GLN A 83 4.70 -6.37 0.08
CA GLN A 83 3.39 -6.89 0.51
C GLN A 83 3.37 -8.41 0.67
N ALA A 84 4.03 -9.16 -0.23
CA ALA A 84 3.96 -10.62 -0.24
C ALA A 84 5.16 -11.29 0.45
N ILE A 85 6.34 -10.64 0.44
CA ILE A 85 7.60 -11.24 0.92
C ILE A 85 8.06 -10.65 2.25
N ALA A 86 7.85 -9.33 2.47
CA ALA A 86 8.35 -8.65 3.67
C ALA A 86 7.84 -9.30 4.97
N ASP A 87 8.73 -9.45 5.94
CA ASP A 87 8.37 -9.82 7.30
C ASP A 87 7.64 -8.65 7.97
N LYS A 88 6.38 -8.87 8.31
CA LYS A 88 5.50 -7.84 8.87
C LYS A 88 5.40 -7.98 10.37
N ILE A 89 5.68 -6.90 11.07
CA ILE A 89 5.61 -6.88 12.53
C ILE A 89 4.21 -6.45 12.94
N SER A 90 3.45 -7.38 13.49
CA SER A 90 2.10 -7.13 14.01
C SER A 90 1.71 -8.16 15.06
N ASN A 91 0.69 -7.84 15.86
CA ASN A 91 0.03 -8.79 16.74
C ASN A 91 -1.35 -9.23 16.21
N PHE A 92 -1.62 -9.06 14.91
CA PHE A 92 -2.94 -9.34 14.32
C PHE A 92 -3.39 -10.78 14.52
N GLU A 93 -2.49 -11.76 14.33
CA GLU A 93 -2.81 -13.18 14.50
C GLU A 93 -3.27 -13.54 15.93
N SER A 94 -2.74 -12.82 16.94
CA SER A 94 -3.09 -13.06 18.34
C SER A 94 -4.28 -12.23 18.84
N ARG A 95 -4.69 -11.19 18.10
CA ARG A 95 -5.72 -10.23 18.51
C ARG A 95 -6.97 -10.22 17.63
N LEU A 96 -6.91 -10.80 16.44
CA LEU A 96 -8.04 -10.88 15.52
C LEU A 96 -8.39 -12.34 15.24
N ALA A 97 -9.69 -12.60 15.05
CA ALA A 97 -10.13 -13.92 14.61
C ALA A 97 -9.86 -14.13 13.11
N SER A 98 -9.60 -15.38 12.69
CA SER A 98 -9.58 -15.73 11.26
C SER A 98 -11.01 -15.56 10.67
N PRO A 99 -11.16 -15.07 9.44
CA PRO A 99 -10.12 -14.71 8.46
C PRO A 99 -9.62 -13.26 8.56
N GLN A 100 -10.12 -12.46 9.51
CA GLN A 100 -9.75 -11.04 9.62
C GLN A 100 -8.25 -10.84 9.88
N SER A 101 -7.65 -11.67 10.73
CA SER A 101 -6.21 -11.62 11.03
C SER A 101 -5.34 -11.76 9.78
N GLU A 102 -5.66 -12.76 8.95
CA GLU A 102 -4.94 -13.03 7.69
C GLU A 102 -5.12 -11.89 6.68
N LEU A 103 -6.35 -11.40 6.53
CA LEU A 103 -6.65 -10.26 5.66
C LEU A 103 -5.92 -8.97 6.12
N ALA A 104 -5.85 -8.72 7.42
CA ALA A 104 -5.13 -7.57 7.97
C ALA A 104 -3.62 -7.66 7.67
N VAL A 105 -3.00 -8.83 7.88
CA VAL A 105 -1.59 -9.07 7.52
C VAL A 105 -1.38 -8.90 6.01
N GLN A 106 -2.26 -9.44 5.17
CA GLN A 106 -2.14 -9.31 3.71
C GLN A 106 -2.28 -7.87 3.22
N THR A 107 -3.06 -7.05 3.90
CA THR A 107 -3.27 -5.64 3.55
C THR A 107 -2.04 -4.77 3.91
N MET A 108 -1.31 -5.14 4.96
CA MET A 108 -0.10 -4.43 5.38
C MET A 108 1.01 -4.48 4.33
N LYS A 109 1.80 -3.42 4.28
CA LYS A 109 3.05 -3.31 3.51
C LYS A 109 4.20 -2.92 4.41
N ASP A 110 5.39 -3.30 4.05
CA ASP A 110 6.61 -2.89 4.75
C ASP A 110 7.81 -2.84 3.78
N PRO A 111 8.31 -1.66 3.45
CA PRO A 111 7.82 -0.32 3.84
C PRO A 111 6.61 0.17 3.00
N TYR A 112 5.93 1.20 3.48
CA TYR A 112 5.06 2.06 2.66
C TYR A 112 5.92 3.04 1.87
N ILE A 113 5.49 3.38 0.62
CA ILE A 113 6.21 4.30 -0.25
C ILE A 113 5.34 5.53 -0.54
N PHE A 114 5.77 6.67 -0.06
CA PHE A 114 5.12 7.97 -0.28
C PHE A 114 5.98 8.82 -1.23
N ASP A 115 6.14 8.35 -2.48
CA ASP A 115 6.97 8.98 -3.52
C ASP A 115 6.43 10.32 -4.04
N PHE A 116 5.21 10.66 -3.65
CA PHE A 116 4.56 11.92 -3.97
C PHE A 116 4.79 13.03 -2.93
N ILE A 117 5.43 12.71 -1.79
CA ILE A 117 5.81 13.69 -0.78
C ILE A 117 7.19 14.24 -1.11
N PRO A 118 7.33 15.56 -1.37
CA PRO A 118 8.66 16.16 -1.55
C PRO A 118 9.43 16.12 -0.23
N PHE A 119 10.59 15.47 -0.24
CA PHE A 119 11.44 15.40 0.94
C PHE A 119 12.05 16.76 1.31
N LYS A 120 12.01 17.06 2.62
CA LYS A 120 12.77 18.14 3.25
C LYS A 120 13.38 17.59 4.53
N GLU A 121 14.63 17.96 4.84
CA GLU A 121 15.35 17.41 6.01
C GLU A 121 14.71 17.73 7.35
N ASP A 122 13.99 18.83 7.44
CA ASP A 122 13.36 19.39 8.64
C ASP A 122 11.85 19.10 8.76
N MET A 123 11.30 18.19 7.94
CA MET A 123 9.87 17.84 8.01
C MET A 123 9.51 17.21 9.36
N VAL A 124 8.49 17.77 9.99
CA VAL A 124 7.85 17.19 11.18
C VAL A 124 6.65 16.32 10.79
N GLU A 125 6.12 15.55 11.75
CA GLU A 125 5.00 14.62 11.53
C GLU A 125 3.80 15.31 10.84
N ARG A 126 3.47 16.53 11.27
CA ARG A 126 2.38 17.32 10.70
C ARG A 126 2.59 17.71 9.24
N ASP A 127 3.83 17.95 8.80
CA ASP A 127 4.12 18.29 7.41
C ASP A 127 3.90 17.07 6.51
N ILE A 128 4.31 15.89 6.96
CA ILE A 128 4.09 14.61 6.26
C ILE A 128 2.60 14.30 6.18
N GLU A 129 1.88 14.42 7.29
CA GLU A 129 0.44 14.23 7.35
C GLU A 129 -0.30 15.15 6.36
N GLN A 130 0.02 16.45 6.35
CA GLN A 130 -0.58 17.40 5.43
C GLN A 130 -0.28 17.06 3.97
N ALA A 131 0.95 16.66 3.66
CA ALA A 131 1.34 16.25 2.30
C ALA A 131 0.60 14.98 1.86
N LEU A 132 0.40 14.00 2.76
CA LEU A 132 -0.39 12.80 2.50
C LEU A 132 -1.85 13.13 2.18
N VAL A 133 -2.45 14.04 2.91
CA VAL A 133 -3.86 14.44 2.74
C VAL A 133 -4.04 15.31 1.50
N GLN A 134 -3.07 16.15 1.14
CA GLN A 134 -3.11 16.93 -0.11
C GLN A 134 -3.24 16.05 -1.35
N ASP A 135 -2.62 14.85 -1.35
CA ASP A 135 -2.77 13.88 -2.43
C ASP A 135 -3.39 12.56 -1.90
N VAL A 136 -4.57 12.68 -1.31
CA VAL A 136 -5.30 11.52 -0.73
C VAL A 136 -5.52 10.40 -1.75
N THR A 137 -5.59 10.72 -3.04
CA THR A 137 -5.72 9.71 -4.10
C THR A 137 -4.49 8.81 -4.16
N LYS A 138 -3.28 9.38 -4.12
CA LYS A 138 -2.05 8.59 -4.10
C LYS A 138 -1.87 7.86 -2.78
N LEU A 139 -2.25 8.48 -1.66
CA LEU A 139 -2.27 7.81 -0.37
C LEU A 139 -3.18 6.57 -0.39
N LEU A 140 -4.39 6.68 -0.92
CA LEU A 140 -5.31 5.53 -1.05
C LEU A 140 -4.78 4.46 -2.01
N LEU A 141 -4.10 4.85 -3.09
CA LEU A 141 -3.43 3.90 -3.99
C LEU A 141 -2.30 3.15 -3.29
N GLU A 142 -1.53 3.84 -2.45
CA GLU A 142 -0.48 3.20 -1.67
C GLU A 142 -1.07 2.33 -0.54
N LEU A 143 -2.10 2.76 0.17
CA LEU A 143 -2.76 1.92 1.18
C LEU A 143 -3.37 0.65 0.55
N GLY A 144 -3.97 0.78 -0.61
CA GLY A 144 -4.58 -0.34 -1.35
C GLY A 144 -6.11 -0.29 -1.36
N THR A 145 -6.73 -1.36 -1.89
CA THR A 145 -8.18 -1.42 -2.03
C THR A 145 -8.91 -1.57 -0.70
N GLY A 146 -10.11 -1.01 -0.67
CA GLY A 146 -11.02 -1.09 0.48
C GLY A 146 -10.86 0.03 1.49
N PHE A 147 -9.85 0.89 1.39
CA PHE A 147 -9.69 2.03 2.29
C PHE A 147 -10.58 3.19 1.89
N ALA A 148 -11.35 3.71 2.84
CA ALA A 148 -12.11 4.95 2.76
C ALA A 148 -11.55 5.95 3.78
N PHE A 149 -11.14 7.13 3.32
CA PHE A 149 -10.59 8.19 4.17
C PHE A 149 -11.72 8.88 4.94
N LEU A 150 -11.62 8.95 6.27
CA LEU A 150 -12.58 9.59 7.16
C LEU A 150 -12.12 10.95 7.66
N GLY A 151 -10.81 11.17 7.76
CA GLY A 151 -10.26 12.47 8.17
C GLY A 151 -8.83 12.36 8.68
N ASN A 152 -8.21 13.52 8.79
CA ASN A 152 -6.94 13.72 9.48
C ASN A 152 -7.15 14.57 10.71
N GLN A 153 -6.23 14.50 11.68
CA GLN A 153 -6.37 15.12 13.01
C GLN A 153 -7.80 14.90 13.55
N TYR A 154 -8.21 13.61 13.48
CA TYR A 154 -9.58 13.26 13.80
C TYR A 154 -9.80 13.41 15.31
N HIS A 155 -10.69 14.33 15.68
CA HIS A 155 -10.95 14.68 17.06
C HIS A 155 -11.77 13.61 17.78
N LEU A 156 -11.29 13.18 18.94
CA LEU A 156 -11.99 12.34 19.89
C LEU A 156 -12.03 13.03 21.26
N ASN A 157 -13.21 13.09 21.87
CA ASN A 157 -13.35 13.51 23.26
C ASN A 157 -13.54 12.27 24.14
N VAL A 158 -12.63 12.06 25.09
CA VAL A 158 -12.66 10.93 26.02
C VAL A 158 -12.57 11.45 27.45
N GLY A 159 -13.66 11.31 28.19
CA GLY A 159 -13.70 11.75 29.59
C GLY A 159 -13.59 13.26 29.82
N GLY A 160 -13.77 14.06 28.77
CA GLY A 160 -13.62 15.51 28.79
C GLY A 160 -12.28 16.01 28.22
N ASP A 161 -11.35 15.12 27.97
CA ASP A 161 -10.06 15.44 27.35
C ASP A 161 -10.14 15.25 25.82
N ASP A 162 -9.45 16.12 25.09
CA ASP A 162 -9.42 16.13 23.63
C ASP A 162 -8.19 15.39 23.09
N PHE A 163 -8.42 14.47 22.19
CA PHE A 163 -7.39 13.68 21.50
C PHE A 163 -7.53 13.80 19.99
N TYR A 164 -6.42 13.66 19.27
CA TYR A 164 -6.39 13.79 17.82
C TYR A 164 -5.64 12.62 17.20
N ILE A 165 -6.31 11.91 16.29
CA ILE A 165 -5.73 10.81 15.49
C ILE A 165 -5.15 11.42 14.23
N ASP A 166 -3.90 11.09 13.87
CA ASP A 166 -3.25 11.62 12.67
C ASP A 166 -4.09 11.34 11.42
N LEU A 167 -4.40 10.07 11.13
CA LEU A 167 -5.23 9.68 9.99
C LEU A 167 -6.22 8.59 10.39
N LEU A 168 -7.48 8.79 10.10
CA LEU A 168 -8.55 7.81 10.32
C LEU A 168 -9.13 7.33 8.99
N PHE A 169 -9.22 6.01 8.85
CA PHE A 169 -9.83 5.33 7.72
C PHE A 169 -10.88 4.32 8.18
N TYR A 170 -11.72 3.89 7.23
CA TYR A 170 -12.51 2.68 7.35
C TYR A 170 -12.11 1.73 6.23
N ASN A 171 -11.88 0.45 6.53
CA ASN A 171 -11.59 -0.56 5.52
C ASN A 171 -12.82 -1.43 5.27
N LEU A 172 -13.35 -1.36 4.05
CA LEU A 172 -14.55 -2.04 3.62
C LEU A 172 -14.40 -3.57 3.62
N ASN A 173 -13.21 -4.08 3.27
CA ASN A 173 -12.94 -5.51 3.19
C ASN A 173 -12.79 -6.13 4.60
N LEU A 174 -12.12 -5.41 5.49
CA LEU A 174 -11.95 -5.78 6.89
C LEU A 174 -13.17 -5.42 7.75
N ARG A 175 -14.03 -4.53 7.27
CA ARG A 175 -15.18 -3.99 7.99
C ARG A 175 -14.80 -3.44 9.37
N CYS A 176 -13.77 -2.61 9.40
CA CYS A 176 -13.26 -2.01 10.64
C CYS A 176 -12.66 -0.63 10.39
N TYR A 177 -12.55 0.15 11.45
CA TYR A 177 -11.76 1.37 11.43
C TYR A 177 -10.27 1.03 11.39
N VAL A 178 -9.50 1.87 10.72
CA VAL A 178 -8.04 1.80 10.66
C VAL A 178 -7.48 3.12 11.13
N VAL A 179 -6.77 3.08 12.24
CA VAL A 179 -6.06 4.23 12.82
C VAL A 179 -4.62 4.18 12.35
N ILE A 180 -4.15 5.24 11.69
CA ILE A 180 -2.75 5.36 11.26
C ILE A 180 -2.12 6.50 12.05
N GLU A 181 -1.02 6.20 12.73
CA GLU A 181 -0.15 7.15 13.43
C GLU A 181 1.19 7.25 12.69
N LEU A 182 1.67 8.47 12.49
CA LEU A 182 2.91 8.79 11.79
C LEU A 182 3.97 9.19 12.80
N LYS A 183 5.20 8.70 12.62
CA LYS A 183 6.36 9.09 13.43
C LYS A 183 7.56 9.39 12.52
N THR A 184 8.13 10.57 12.65
CA THR A 184 9.27 11.02 11.83
C THR A 184 10.61 10.43 12.24
N GLY A 185 10.64 9.66 13.33
CA GLY A 185 11.83 9.00 13.86
C GLY A 185 11.75 7.48 13.86
N GLU A 186 12.65 6.88 14.61
CA GLU A 186 12.66 5.45 14.90
C GLU A 186 11.48 5.06 15.78
N PHE A 187 11.00 3.82 15.61
CA PHE A 187 9.96 3.24 16.47
C PHE A 187 10.35 3.26 17.95
N LYS A 188 9.42 3.64 18.80
CA LYS A 188 9.53 3.58 20.26
C LYS A 188 8.32 2.89 20.87
N PRO A 189 8.51 2.07 21.95
CA PRO A 189 7.42 1.33 22.59
C PRO A 189 6.24 2.19 23.06
N GLU A 190 6.49 3.44 23.49
CA GLU A 190 5.43 4.37 23.93
C GLU A 190 4.42 4.68 22.82
N TYR A 191 4.81 4.63 21.54
CA TYR A 191 3.91 4.88 20.41
C TYR A 191 2.84 3.78 20.27
N ALA A 192 3.21 2.53 20.57
CA ALA A 192 2.27 1.42 20.59
C ALA A 192 1.23 1.60 21.72
N GLY A 193 1.64 2.11 22.87
CA GLY A 193 0.73 2.45 23.97
C GLY A 193 -0.27 3.55 23.61
N GLN A 194 0.17 4.62 22.95
CA GLN A 194 -0.69 5.69 22.44
C GLN A 194 -1.71 5.14 21.42
N LEU A 195 -1.25 4.38 20.45
CA LEU A 195 -2.12 3.79 19.42
C LEU A 195 -3.13 2.80 20.02
N ASN A 196 -2.73 1.99 21.02
CA ASN A 196 -3.62 1.08 21.74
C ASN A 196 -4.75 1.84 22.46
N PHE A 197 -4.47 3.01 23.03
CA PHE A 197 -5.48 3.88 23.61
C PHE A 197 -6.44 4.41 22.54
N TYR A 198 -5.94 4.92 21.41
CA TYR A 198 -6.77 5.42 20.30
C TYR A 198 -7.70 4.36 19.75
N LEU A 199 -7.21 3.13 19.56
CA LEU A 199 -8.04 2.02 19.12
C LEU A 199 -9.15 1.68 20.12
N SER A 200 -8.87 1.80 21.42
CA SER A 200 -9.89 1.59 22.45
C SER A 200 -10.95 2.68 22.41
N ALA A 201 -10.55 3.95 22.21
CA ALA A 201 -11.46 5.07 22.07
C ALA A 201 -12.32 4.97 20.79
N VAL A 202 -11.71 4.63 19.65
CA VAL A 202 -12.43 4.40 18.38
C VAL A 202 -13.46 3.28 18.52
N ASP A 203 -13.06 2.15 19.12
CA ASP A 203 -13.99 1.02 19.34
C ASP A 203 -15.13 1.41 20.28
N GLY A 204 -14.89 2.25 21.28
CA GLY A 204 -15.92 2.69 22.23
C GLY A 204 -16.86 3.78 21.70
N ILE A 205 -16.38 4.64 20.81
CA ILE A 205 -17.11 5.84 20.37
C ILE A 205 -17.67 5.70 18.95
N LEU A 206 -16.90 5.15 18.02
CA LEU A 206 -17.25 5.14 16.59
C LEU A 206 -17.75 3.78 16.11
N LYS A 207 -17.16 2.69 16.60
CA LYS A 207 -17.45 1.33 16.13
C LYS A 207 -18.92 0.98 16.32
N LYS A 208 -19.53 0.36 15.31
CA LYS A 208 -20.90 -0.19 15.36
C LYS A 208 -20.89 -1.70 15.64
N ASP A 209 -22.02 -2.24 16.03
CA ASP A 209 -22.18 -3.66 16.39
C ASP A 209 -21.74 -4.63 15.27
N ASN A 210 -21.91 -4.22 14.02
CA ASN A 210 -21.55 -5.02 12.84
C ASN A 210 -20.09 -4.82 12.39
N ASP A 211 -19.34 -3.96 13.03
CA ASP A 211 -17.93 -3.73 12.70
C ASP A 211 -17.01 -4.69 13.46
N ASN A 212 -15.98 -5.15 12.81
CA ASN A 212 -14.91 -5.88 13.44
C ASN A 212 -14.05 -4.95 14.34
N PRO A 213 -13.21 -5.49 15.23
CA PRO A 213 -12.28 -4.69 16.01
C PRO A 213 -11.43 -3.77 15.13
N SER A 214 -11.27 -2.51 15.55
CA SER A 214 -10.42 -1.56 14.85
C SER A 214 -8.98 -1.99 14.87
N ILE A 215 -8.23 -1.71 13.79
CA ILE A 215 -6.79 -2.02 13.68
C ILE A 215 -5.97 -0.73 13.66
N GLY A 216 -4.77 -0.79 14.24
CA GLY A 216 -3.79 0.28 14.22
C GLY A 216 -2.63 -0.01 13.29
N LEU A 217 -2.14 1.02 12.63
CA LEU A 217 -0.95 1.00 11.83
C LEU A 217 -0.02 2.12 12.26
N LEU A 218 1.13 1.77 12.82
CA LEU A 218 2.15 2.71 13.22
C LEU A 218 3.21 2.79 12.13
N LEU A 219 3.36 3.96 11.49
CA LEU A 219 4.30 4.22 10.43
C LEU A 219 5.49 5.03 10.96
N CYS A 220 6.68 4.46 10.92
CA CYS A 220 7.92 5.08 11.40
C CYS A 220 8.96 5.18 10.27
N LYS A 221 9.94 6.08 10.38
CA LYS A 221 11.06 6.11 9.42
C LYS A 221 11.94 4.87 9.50
N SER A 222 12.11 4.32 10.70
CA SER A 222 12.88 3.11 10.93
C SER A 222 12.34 2.36 12.15
N LYS A 223 12.66 1.07 12.25
CA LYS A 223 12.29 0.26 13.40
C LYS A 223 13.35 -0.79 13.73
N ASN A 224 13.52 -1.08 15.00
CA ASN A 224 14.17 -2.31 15.43
C ASN A 224 13.08 -3.39 15.54
N ALA A 225 13.20 -4.45 14.74
CA ALA A 225 12.19 -5.51 14.66
C ALA A 225 11.90 -6.14 16.03
N LEU A 226 12.94 -6.52 16.76
CA LEU A 226 12.81 -7.16 18.05
C LEU A 226 12.15 -6.25 19.10
N VAL A 227 12.50 -4.95 19.11
CA VAL A 227 11.89 -3.96 20.01
C VAL A 227 10.40 -3.82 19.70
N ALA A 228 10.04 -3.76 18.42
CA ALA A 228 8.65 -3.64 18.00
C ALA A 228 7.83 -4.91 18.35
N GLU A 229 8.38 -6.11 18.13
CA GLU A 229 7.74 -7.37 18.51
C GLU A 229 7.48 -7.43 20.03
N TYR A 230 8.47 -7.09 20.86
CA TYR A 230 8.27 -7.06 22.31
C TYR A 230 7.24 -6.02 22.75
N ALA A 231 7.25 -4.84 22.14
CA ALA A 231 6.28 -3.79 22.46
C ALA A 231 4.84 -4.21 22.12
N LEU A 232 4.63 -4.98 21.05
CA LEU A 232 3.30 -5.44 20.63
C LEU A 232 2.79 -6.67 21.39
N LYS A 233 3.67 -7.43 22.06
CA LYS A 233 3.35 -8.73 22.65
C LYS A 233 2.17 -8.68 23.63
N ASP A 234 2.15 -7.65 24.50
CA ASP A 234 1.15 -7.49 25.55
C ASP A 234 0.08 -6.43 25.24
N MET A 235 0.12 -5.81 24.03
CA MET A 235 -0.91 -4.88 23.60
C MET A 235 -2.24 -5.59 23.42
N SER A 236 -3.33 -5.00 23.98
CA SER A 236 -4.68 -5.59 23.90
C SER A 236 -5.34 -5.41 22.53
N LYS A 237 -4.96 -4.36 21.80
CA LYS A 237 -5.52 -4.03 20.48
C LYS A 237 -4.63 -4.51 19.34
N PRO A 238 -5.23 -4.80 18.17
CA PRO A 238 -4.49 -5.25 16.99
C PRO A 238 -3.71 -4.09 16.37
N ILE A 239 -2.38 -4.18 16.41
CA ILE A 239 -1.45 -3.15 15.92
C ILE A 239 -0.42 -3.78 14.99
N GLY A 240 -0.13 -3.10 13.87
CA GLY A 240 0.99 -3.35 12.99
C GLY A 240 1.98 -2.20 13.01
N VAL A 241 3.26 -2.50 12.85
CA VAL A 241 4.35 -1.52 12.75
C VAL A 241 5.05 -1.68 11.42
N SER A 242 5.09 -0.60 10.62
CA SER A 242 5.77 -0.58 9.32
C SER A 242 6.67 0.64 9.20
N GLU A 243 7.68 0.50 8.35
CA GLU A 243 8.44 1.66 7.90
C GLU A 243 7.71 2.40 6.78
N TYR A 244 8.06 3.66 6.57
CA TYR A 244 7.70 4.39 5.35
C TYR A 244 8.90 5.10 4.76
N LYS A 245 8.86 5.31 3.42
CA LYS A 245 9.89 6.02 2.66
C LYS A 245 9.25 7.16 1.86
N VAL A 246 9.96 8.28 1.80
CA VAL A 246 9.61 9.44 0.96
C VAL A 246 10.55 9.52 -0.25
N THR A 247 10.24 10.34 -1.24
CA THR A 247 10.90 10.37 -2.58
C THR A 247 12.43 10.38 -2.55
N SER A 248 13.08 11.06 -1.59
CA SER A 248 14.54 11.13 -1.51
C SER A 248 15.22 9.85 -1.03
N GLU A 249 14.44 8.93 -0.45
CA GLU A 249 14.93 7.65 0.08
C GLU A 249 14.75 6.51 -0.92
N LEU A 250 14.22 6.81 -2.13
CA LEU A 250 14.07 5.81 -3.19
C LEU A 250 15.46 5.41 -3.73
N PRO A 251 15.67 4.11 -4.04
CA PRO A 251 16.90 3.68 -4.70
C PRO A 251 17.18 4.50 -5.96
N GLU A 252 18.46 4.82 -6.23
CA GLU A 252 18.86 5.60 -7.43
C GLU A 252 18.30 5.06 -8.75
N ALA A 253 18.05 3.77 -8.84
CA ALA A 253 17.44 3.13 -10.01
C ALA A 253 15.97 3.58 -10.23
N LEU A 254 15.24 3.91 -9.18
CA LEU A 254 13.86 4.40 -9.26
C LEU A 254 13.83 5.93 -9.42
N SER A 255 14.73 6.65 -8.75
CA SER A 255 14.78 8.12 -8.85
C SER A 255 15.22 8.59 -10.26
N LYS A 256 16.04 7.81 -10.98
CA LYS A 256 16.46 8.10 -12.36
C LYS A 256 15.38 7.85 -13.42
N GLN A 257 14.29 7.16 -13.09
CA GLN A 257 13.18 6.87 -14.00
C GLN A 257 12.02 7.88 -13.85
N LEU A 258 12.03 8.68 -12.81
CA LEU A 258 11.04 9.74 -12.64
C LEU A 258 11.48 10.96 -13.48
N PRO A 259 10.61 11.50 -14.37
CA PRO A 259 10.93 12.73 -15.09
C PRO A 259 11.18 13.86 -14.08
N SER A 260 12.28 14.59 -14.25
CA SER A 260 12.58 15.72 -13.38
C SER A 260 11.48 16.80 -13.53
N VAL A 261 11.33 17.63 -12.50
CA VAL A 261 10.39 18.78 -12.56
C VAL A 261 10.70 19.66 -13.77
N GLU A 262 11.97 19.75 -14.17
CA GLU A 262 12.41 20.49 -15.36
C GLU A 262 11.97 19.82 -16.67
N ASP A 263 11.94 18.48 -16.72
CA ASP A 263 11.47 17.75 -17.91
C ASP A 263 9.95 17.88 -18.07
N ILE A 264 9.22 17.87 -16.97
CA ILE A 264 7.76 18.11 -16.95
C ILE A 264 7.47 19.55 -17.37
N GLN A 265 8.21 20.54 -16.87
CA GLN A 265 8.02 21.94 -17.24
C GLN A 265 8.38 22.24 -18.71
N LYS A 266 9.34 21.53 -19.29
CA LYS A 266 9.68 21.64 -20.73
C LYS A 266 8.59 21.08 -21.63
N HIS A 267 7.84 20.06 -21.20
CA HIS A 267 6.72 19.50 -21.97
C HIS A 267 5.46 20.38 -21.89
N ILE A 268 5.22 21.03 -20.75
CA ILE A 268 4.06 21.93 -20.55
C ILE A 268 4.23 23.26 -21.30
N LYS A 269 5.45 23.69 -21.61
CA LYS A 269 5.71 24.96 -22.35
C LYS A 269 5.75 24.80 -23.87
N ARG A 270 5.41 23.62 -24.44
CA ARG A 270 5.42 23.34 -25.87
C ARG A 270 4.03 23.25 -26.51
N ASP A 271 2.97 23.45 -25.75
CA ASP A 271 1.61 23.69 -26.20
C ASP A 271 1.24 25.15 -25.84
#